data_f641ed1f689f518a0b57e6d10dea1bed
#
_entry.id   f641ed1f689f518a0b57e6d10dea1bed
#
_cell.length_a   1.000
_cell.length_b   1.000
_cell.length_c   1.000
_cell.angle_alpha   90.00
_cell.angle_beta   90.00
_cell.angle_gamma   90.00
#
_symmetry.space_group_name_H-M   'P 1'
#
loop_
_entity.id
_entity.type
_entity.pdbx_description
1 polymer ?
#
loop_
_entity_poly.entity_id
_entity_poly.type
_entity_poly.pdbx_seq_one_letter_code
_entity_poly.pdbx_strand_id
1 'polypeptide(L)'
;MTKTITLAHGNGGAENNELIKEVFYEAFKNDILEKSEDAAVIENGKLAFSTDSFTVSPLFFNGANIGKLAICGTCNDLAMMGAKPKYLTCSV
;
A
#
# COMPACT_ATOMS: atom_id res chain seq x y z
N MET A 1 -8.39 -19.85 -19.44
CA MET A 1 -8.87 -20.33 -18.13
C MET A 1 -9.20 -19.15 -17.23
N THR A 2 -10.40 -19.12 -16.69
CA THR A 2 -10.83 -18.04 -15.82
C THR A 2 -10.22 -18.23 -14.43
N LYS A 3 -9.58 -17.17 -13.90
CA LYS A 3 -9.04 -17.18 -12.55
C LYS A 3 -9.98 -16.40 -11.63
N THR A 4 -10.15 -16.87 -10.42
CA THR A 4 -10.99 -16.25 -9.41
C THR A 4 -10.13 -15.76 -8.25
N ILE A 5 -10.44 -14.58 -7.74
CA ILE A 5 -9.77 -14.05 -6.55
C ILE A 5 -10.23 -14.86 -5.34
N THR A 6 -9.28 -15.31 -4.54
CA THR A 6 -9.51 -16.09 -3.33
C THR A 6 -8.87 -15.40 -2.13
N LEU A 7 -9.10 -15.93 -0.92
CA LEU A 7 -8.47 -15.40 0.28
C LEU A 7 -6.93 -15.48 0.22
N ALA A 8 -6.38 -16.46 -0.49
CA ALA A 8 -4.94 -16.59 -0.64
C ALA A 8 -4.31 -15.36 -1.28
N HIS A 9 -5.01 -14.69 -2.19
CA HIS A 9 -4.51 -13.48 -2.83
C HIS A 9 -4.35 -12.32 -1.84
N GLY A 10 -5.09 -12.31 -0.75
CA GLY A 10 -4.99 -11.28 0.28
C GLY A 10 -3.88 -11.49 1.30
N ASN A 11 -3.15 -12.58 1.22
CA ASN A 11 -2.13 -12.93 2.23
C ASN A 11 -0.75 -12.30 1.98
N GLY A 12 -0.59 -11.54 0.90
CA GLY A 12 0.69 -10.90 0.59
C GLY A 12 1.78 -11.82 0.08
N GLY A 13 1.43 -13.09 -0.23
CA GLY A 13 2.38 -14.09 -0.70
C GLY A 13 2.49 -14.17 -2.22
N ALA A 14 2.84 -15.36 -2.71
CA ALA A 14 3.05 -15.60 -4.14
C ALA A 14 1.79 -15.31 -4.97
N GLU A 15 0.62 -15.71 -4.51
CA GLU A 15 -0.64 -15.49 -5.21
C GLU A 15 -0.96 -14.00 -5.34
N ASN A 16 -0.69 -13.22 -4.30
CA ASN A 16 -0.87 -11.78 -4.33
C ASN A 16 0.09 -11.12 -5.31
N ASN A 17 1.34 -11.50 -5.29
CA ASN A 17 2.36 -10.97 -6.20
C ASN A 17 2.03 -11.29 -7.66
N GLU A 18 1.55 -12.50 -7.92
CA GLU A 18 1.13 -12.92 -9.25
C GLU A 18 -0.06 -12.10 -9.74
N LEU A 19 -1.06 -11.88 -8.88
CA LEU A 19 -2.22 -11.04 -9.18
C LEU A 19 -1.80 -9.61 -9.54
N ILE A 20 -0.95 -9.01 -8.73
CA ILE A 20 -0.45 -7.65 -8.97
C ILE A 20 0.26 -7.57 -10.31
N LYS A 21 1.15 -8.51 -10.59
CA LYS A 21 1.94 -8.54 -11.81
C LYS A 21 1.08 -8.76 -13.06
N GLU A 22 0.19 -9.76 -13.02
CA GLU A 22 -0.56 -10.18 -14.21
C GLU A 22 -1.75 -9.26 -14.52
N VAL A 23 -2.36 -8.66 -13.50
CA VAL A 23 -3.58 -7.86 -13.67
C VAL A 23 -3.29 -6.37 -13.53
N PHE A 24 -2.79 -5.95 -12.38
CA PHE A 24 -2.65 -4.53 -12.09
C PHE A 24 -1.49 -3.88 -12.83
N TYR A 25 -0.30 -4.47 -12.78
CA TYR A 25 0.86 -3.90 -13.47
C TYR A 25 0.70 -3.96 -14.99
N GLU A 26 0.08 -5.00 -15.51
CA GLU A 26 -0.17 -5.09 -16.93
C GLU A 26 -1.15 -4.03 -17.42
N ALA A 27 -2.18 -3.72 -16.62
CA ALA A 27 -3.19 -2.71 -16.93
C ALA A 27 -2.69 -1.28 -16.74
N PHE A 28 -1.89 -1.03 -15.69
CA PHE A 28 -1.47 0.31 -15.27
C PHE A 28 0.03 0.54 -15.39
N LYS A 29 0.68 -0.21 -16.22
CA LYS A 29 2.12 -0.22 -16.38
C LYS A 29 2.71 1.17 -16.58
N ASN A 30 3.70 1.51 -15.74
CA ASN A 30 4.52 2.70 -15.88
C ASN A 30 5.81 2.53 -15.06
N ASP A 31 6.82 3.38 -15.35
CA ASP A 31 8.14 3.25 -14.75
C ASP A 31 8.12 3.40 -13.22
N ILE A 32 7.20 4.19 -12.69
CA ILE A 32 7.10 4.41 -11.25
C ILE A 32 6.52 3.18 -10.54
N LEU A 33 5.42 2.63 -11.06
CA LEU A 33 4.78 1.45 -10.47
C LEU A 33 5.65 0.20 -10.57
N GLU A 34 6.40 0.06 -11.64
CA GLU A 34 7.26 -1.11 -11.86
C GLU A 34 8.38 -1.23 -10.83
N LYS A 35 8.73 -0.14 -10.14
CA LYS A 35 9.73 -0.18 -9.06
C LYS A 35 9.23 -0.95 -7.84
N SER A 36 7.93 -1.09 -7.66
CA SER A 36 7.30 -1.81 -6.54
C SER A 36 7.79 -1.33 -5.17
N GLU A 37 7.96 -0.03 -5.02
CA GLU A 37 8.45 0.58 -3.79
C GLU A 37 7.28 0.90 -2.82
N ASP A 38 7.59 1.14 -1.57
CA ASP A 38 6.59 1.45 -0.53
C ASP A 38 5.88 2.78 -0.77
N ALA A 39 6.50 3.69 -1.51
CA ALA A 39 5.88 4.93 -1.93
C ALA A 39 6.40 5.30 -3.31
N ALA A 40 5.57 6.01 -4.09
CA ALA A 40 5.98 6.53 -5.38
C ALA A 40 6.85 7.78 -5.19
N VAL A 41 8.05 7.77 -5.74
CA VAL A 41 8.95 8.92 -5.72
C VAL A 41 8.82 9.65 -7.05
N ILE A 42 8.41 10.91 -7.00
CA ILE A 42 8.10 11.72 -8.17
C ILE A 42 8.83 13.06 -8.12
N GLU A 43 8.72 13.84 -9.19
CA GLU A 43 9.37 15.17 -9.31
C GLU A 43 10.87 15.13 -9.04
N ASN A 44 11.58 14.18 -9.68
CA ASN A 44 13.04 14.01 -9.56
C ASN A 44 13.49 13.79 -8.11
N GLY A 45 12.72 13.03 -7.36
CA GLY A 45 13.06 12.70 -5.98
C GLY A 45 12.61 13.73 -4.94
N LYS A 46 11.89 14.76 -5.35
CA LYS A 46 11.45 15.82 -4.43
C LYS A 46 10.21 15.45 -3.63
N LEU A 47 9.36 14.57 -4.17
CA LEU A 47 8.13 14.14 -3.53
C LEU A 47 8.05 12.63 -3.46
N ALA A 48 7.53 12.13 -2.36
CA ALA A 48 7.13 10.74 -2.23
C ALA A 48 5.63 10.70 -1.92
N PHE A 49 4.92 9.83 -2.62
CA PHE A 49 3.48 9.69 -2.48
C PHE A 49 3.12 8.24 -2.24
N SER A 50 2.30 8.01 -1.22
CA SER A 50 1.75 6.70 -0.92
C SER A 50 0.28 6.82 -0.58
N THR A 51 -0.47 5.79 -0.89
CA THR A 51 -1.87 5.70 -0.48
C THR A 51 -2.12 4.32 0.09
N ASP A 52 -2.93 4.27 1.14
CA ASP A 52 -3.25 3.02 1.78
C ASP A 52 -4.65 3.10 2.39
N SER A 53 -5.25 1.94 2.60
CA SER A 53 -6.55 1.82 3.22
C SER A 53 -6.46 0.74 4.29
N PHE A 54 -7.04 0.98 5.45
CA PHE A 54 -6.90 0.10 6.60
C PHE A 54 -8.23 -0.48 7.01
N THR A 55 -8.20 -1.76 7.34
CA THR A 55 -9.34 -2.46 7.90
C THR A 55 -8.84 -3.34 9.05
N VAL A 56 -9.56 -3.33 10.15
CA VAL A 56 -9.23 -4.14 11.32
C VAL A 56 -10.50 -4.39 12.13
N SER A 57 -10.58 -5.58 12.73
CA SER A 57 -11.68 -5.95 13.62
C SER A 57 -11.12 -6.61 14.88
N PRO A 58 -11.44 -6.10 16.08
CA PRO A 58 -12.30 -4.93 16.37
C PRO A 58 -11.61 -3.60 16.04
N LEU A 59 -12.41 -2.52 15.90
CA LEU A 59 -11.89 -1.19 15.60
C LEU A 59 -11.00 -0.61 16.72
N PHE A 60 -11.30 -0.99 17.95
CA PHE A 60 -10.50 -0.66 19.11
C PHE A 60 -9.88 -1.94 19.67
N PHE A 61 -8.58 -1.94 19.86
CA PHE A 61 -7.86 -3.10 20.34
C PHE A 61 -6.78 -2.68 21.34
N ASN A 62 -6.18 -3.66 22.01
CA ASN A 62 -5.25 -3.41 23.08
C ASN A 62 -4.08 -2.53 22.63
N GLY A 63 -3.98 -1.33 23.19
CA GLY A 63 -2.91 -0.39 22.90
C GLY A 63 -3.12 0.52 21.70
N ALA A 64 -4.21 0.34 20.91
CA ALA A 64 -4.43 1.14 19.72
C ALA A 64 -5.87 1.07 19.21
N ASN A 65 -6.09 1.66 18.03
CA ASN A 65 -7.35 1.62 17.30
C ASN A 65 -7.05 1.79 15.80
N ILE A 66 -8.10 1.68 14.98
CA ILE A 66 -7.94 1.79 13.53
C ILE A 66 -7.36 3.14 13.10
N GLY A 67 -7.66 4.22 13.82
CA GLY A 67 -7.11 5.55 13.53
C GLY A 67 -5.59 5.59 13.69
N LYS A 68 -5.09 5.04 14.80
CA LYS A 68 -3.64 4.94 15.03
C LYS A 68 -2.98 4.05 13.98
N LEU A 69 -3.59 2.94 13.64
CA LEU A 69 -3.10 2.05 12.61
C LEU A 69 -3.00 2.76 11.26
N ALA A 70 -4.04 3.49 10.86
CA ALA A 70 -4.07 4.19 9.59
C ALA A 70 -2.95 5.23 9.48
N ILE A 71 -2.74 6.01 10.52
CA ILE A 71 -1.69 7.05 10.54
C ILE A 71 -0.30 6.40 10.54
N CYS A 72 -0.07 5.45 11.43
CA CYS A 72 1.23 4.80 11.54
C CYS A 72 1.59 4.02 10.27
N GLY A 73 0.65 3.29 9.70
CA GLY A 73 0.91 2.51 8.49
C GLY A 73 1.25 3.38 7.29
N THR A 74 0.51 4.47 7.09
CA THR A 74 0.77 5.40 6.00
C THR A 74 2.12 6.11 6.17
N CYS A 75 2.43 6.56 7.38
CA CYS A 75 3.71 7.21 7.66
C CYS A 75 4.89 6.25 7.52
N ASN A 76 4.71 4.97 7.86
CA ASN A 76 5.76 3.98 7.73
C ASN A 76 6.18 3.76 6.28
N ASP A 77 5.23 3.72 5.36
CA ASP A 77 5.55 3.57 3.93
C ASP A 77 6.40 4.73 3.41
N LEU A 78 6.06 5.95 3.82
CA LEU A 78 6.85 7.14 3.47
C LEU A 78 8.24 7.10 4.11
N ALA A 79 8.30 6.67 5.37
CA ALA A 79 9.57 6.57 6.09
C ALA A 79 10.52 5.56 5.45
N MET A 80 10.01 4.48 4.89
CA MET A 80 10.80 3.48 4.17
C MET A 80 11.51 4.08 2.95
N MET A 81 10.96 5.14 2.37
CA MET A 81 11.56 5.87 1.26
C MET A 81 12.40 7.07 1.72
N GLY A 82 12.62 7.21 3.04
CA GLY A 82 13.36 8.33 3.61
C GLY A 82 12.61 9.65 3.55
N ALA A 83 11.31 9.62 3.34
CA ALA A 83 10.49 10.82 3.22
C ALA A 83 9.93 11.25 4.57
N LYS A 84 9.72 12.56 4.71
CA LYS A 84 9.07 13.14 5.89
C LYS A 84 7.60 13.36 5.59
N PRO A 85 6.67 12.72 6.33
CA PRO A 85 5.24 12.94 6.14
C PRO A 85 4.86 14.38 6.46
N LYS A 86 4.10 15.01 5.56
CA LYS A 86 3.63 16.39 5.75
C LYS A 86 2.11 16.50 5.68
N TYR A 87 1.49 15.77 4.76
CA TYR A 87 0.05 15.82 4.53
C TYR A 87 -0.48 14.39 4.47
N LEU A 88 -1.65 14.18 5.03
CA LEU A 88 -2.28 12.88 5.08
C LEU A 88 -3.74 12.96 4.65
N THR A 89 -4.18 11.95 3.91
CA THR A 89 -5.58 11.59 3.82
C THR A 89 -5.75 10.28 4.58
N CYS A 90 -6.95 10.02 5.09
CA CYS A 90 -7.20 8.81 5.87
C CYS A 90 -8.31 8.00 5.21
N SER A 91 -8.00 6.74 4.89
CA SER A 91 -8.96 5.79 4.34
C SER A 91 -9.05 4.57 5.26
N VAL A 92 -10.26 4.30 5.70
CA VAL A 92 -10.52 3.18 6.60
C VAL A 92 -11.76 2.40 6.17
#